data_22c46a8a41643ad4d805479972e887e3
#
_entry.id   22c46a8a41643ad4d805479972e887e3
#
_cell.length_a   1.000
_cell.length_b   1.000
_cell.length_c   1.000
_cell.angle_alpha   90.00
_cell.angle_beta   90.00
_cell.angle_gamma   90.00
#
_symmetry.space_group_name_H-M   'P 1'
#
loop_
_entity.id
_entity.type
_entity.pdbx_description
1 polymer ?
#
loop_
_entity_poly.entity_id
_entity_poly.type
_entity_poly.pdbx_seq_one_letter_code
_entity_poly.pdbx_strand_id
1 'polypeptide(L)'
;MRIARTFAFILMLVLLSCSQQACRRQKMQEIVITPDIEKTHLQRNHIFGQVKEIKQTVYAYAPTDTLKENGQMVSQSIQRYSADGYLTSVITLSETGDTLTVRQVTYDVNARELKWEERDQRGKLLESCLYEYDINHFKVGEKHYRNDTLLLHISYKTDGKGNAIEINQQFDSYSLRNTVQYDEHGLVTRIDEYEPNGKPFKYITIEYDNYGDEVNRRVFKSGGDLIEYTFKEYDNEGRLLKKIFEDRRHDMQEVYIYSQHDDHGNWTCEEITKLGNIAFQRIREIIYY
;
A
#
# COMPACT_ATOMS: atom_id res chain seq x y z
N MET A 1 -1.91 -30.97 22.25
CA MET A 1 -1.23 -31.35 20.99
C MET A 1 -2.06 -31.02 19.74
N ARG A 2 -2.99 -30.05 19.77
CA ARG A 2 -3.78 -29.58 18.61
C ARG A 2 -3.49 -28.13 18.21
N ILE A 3 -2.77 -27.35 18.99
CA ILE A 3 -2.48 -25.94 18.74
C ILE A 3 -1.28 -25.74 17.78
N ALA A 4 -0.34 -26.70 17.73
CA ALA A 4 0.85 -26.61 16.88
C ALA A 4 0.60 -26.82 15.37
N ARG A 5 -0.53 -27.44 14.98
CA ARG A 5 -0.87 -27.68 13.57
C ARG A 5 -1.54 -26.49 12.89
N THR A 6 -2.18 -25.62 13.63
CA THR A 6 -2.84 -24.41 13.10
C THR A 6 -1.82 -23.32 12.78
N PHE A 7 -0.71 -23.24 13.53
CA PHE A 7 0.38 -22.29 13.25
C PHE A 7 1.19 -22.65 12.02
N ALA A 8 1.38 -23.94 11.74
CA ALA A 8 2.11 -24.38 10.52
C ALA A 8 1.31 -24.11 9.24
N PHE A 9 -0.03 -24.15 9.28
CA PHE A 9 -0.86 -23.86 8.10
C PHE A 9 -0.94 -22.36 7.78
N ILE A 10 -0.91 -21.51 8.82
CA ILE A 10 -0.84 -20.05 8.67
C ILE A 10 0.53 -19.63 8.13
N LEU A 11 1.61 -20.31 8.53
CA LEU A 11 2.97 -20.03 8.05
C LEU A 11 3.17 -20.49 6.59
N MET A 12 2.52 -21.56 6.14
CA MET A 12 2.62 -22.06 4.78
C MET A 12 1.78 -21.23 3.77
N LEU A 13 0.65 -20.66 4.20
CA LEU A 13 -0.12 -19.67 3.44
C LEU A 13 0.62 -18.33 3.31
N VAL A 14 1.49 -18.01 4.28
CA VAL A 14 2.35 -16.81 4.24
C VAL A 14 3.49 -16.96 3.22
N LEU A 15 3.99 -18.17 2.96
CA LEU A 15 5.09 -18.41 2.02
C LEU A 15 4.65 -18.50 0.54
N LEU A 16 3.41 -18.93 0.28
CA LEU A 16 2.83 -18.96 -1.08
C LEU A 16 2.21 -17.63 -1.51
N SER A 17 2.00 -16.70 -0.58
CA SER A 17 1.47 -15.36 -0.84
C SER A 17 2.56 -14.29 -0.90
N CYS A 18 3.85 -14.63 -0.76
CA CYS A 18 4.93 -13.64 -0.67
C CYS A 18 5.12 -12.79 -1.94
N SER A 19 4.72 -13.25 -3.12
CA SER A 19 4.73 -12.43 -4.33
C SER A 19 3.51 -11.48 -4.44
N GLN A 20 2.36 -11.89 -3.91
CA GLN A 20 1.16 -11.03 -3.85
C GLN A 20 1.08 -10.22 -2.54
N GLN A 21 1.66 -10.73 -1.43
CA GLN A 21 1.64 -10.03 -0.14
C GLN A 21 2.71 -8.93 -0.02
N ALA A 22 3.78 -8.92 -0.80
CA ALA A 22 4.66 -7.74 -0.83
C ALA A 22 3.88 -6.51 -1.32
N CYS A 23 3.07 -6.64 -2.36
CA CYS A 23 2.16 -5.59 -2.81
C CYS A 23 0.96 -5.37 -1.84
N ARG A 24 0.48 -6.44 -1.16
CA ARG A 24 -0.63 -6.38 -0.19
C ARG A 24 -0.22 -5.84 1.18
N ARG A 25 0.99 -6.14 1.68
CA ARG A 25 1.50 -5.56 2.93
C ARG A 25 1.76 -4.06 2.78
N GLN A 26 2.24 -3.61 1.64
CA GLN A 26 2.34 -2.17 1.36
C GLN A 26 0.95 -1.50 1.37
N LYS A 27 -0.08 -2.12 0.77
CA LYS A 27 -1.46 -1.58 0.82
C LYS A 27 -2.12 -1.64 2.20
N MET A 28 -1.78 -2.60 3.06
CA MET A 28 -2.32 -2.65 4.44
C MET A 28 -1.52 -1.76 5.41
N GLN A 29 -0.28 -1.38 5.06
CA GLN A 29 0.50 -0.39 5.81
C GLN A 29 0.27 1.05 5.31
N GLU A 30 -0.19 1.21 4.08
CA GLU A 30 -0.64 2.49 3.53
C GLU A 30 -2.15 2.73 3.77
N ILE A 31 -2.64 2.50 4.95
CA ILE A 31 -3.74 3.32 5.42
C ILE A 31 -3.06 4.63 5.86
N VAL A 32 -2.55 5.36 4.89
CA VAL A 32 -2.21 6.76 5.06
C VAL A 32 -3.54 7.48 5.17
N ILE A 33 -3.83 7.79 6.38
CA ILE A 33 -5.00 8.50 6.81
C ILE A 33 -4.66 9.95 6.65
N THR A 34 -4.70 10.40 5.44
CA THR A 34 -4.84 11.80 5.14
C THR A 34 -6.19 11.97 4.48
N PRO A 35 -6.93 13.01 4.77
CA PRO A 35 -8.09 13.38 4.00
C PRO A 35 -7.63 13.93 2.66
N ASP A 36 -7.08 13.05 1.82
CA ASP A 36 -6.79 13.35 0.42
C ASP A 36 -8.09 13.32 -0.40
N ILE A 37 -9.12 14.00 0.14
CA ILE A 37 -10.41 14.12 -0.53
C ILE A 37 -10.24 14.85 -1.89
N GLU A 38 -9.17 15.61 -2.04
CA GLU A 38 -8.93 16.42 -3.24
C GLU A 38 -7.86 15.85 -4.19
N LYS A 39 -7.06 14.86 -3.75
CA LYS A 39 -6.00 14.30 -4.58
C LYS A 39 -6.46 13.07 -5.37
N THR A 40 -6.10 13.03 -6.66
CA THR A 40 -6.31 11.87 -7.51
C THR A 40 -5.37 10.71 -7.12
N HIS A 41 -5.62 9.50 -7.63
CA HIS A 41 -4.72 8.36 -7.41
C HIS A 41 -3.32 8.61 -7.92
N LEU A 42 -3.16 9.29 -9.06
CA LEU A 42 -1.85 9.65 -9.60
C LEU A 42 -1.11 10.58 -8.64
N GLN A 43 -1.77 11.63 -8.14
CA GLN A 43 -1.18 12.58 -7.20
C GLN A 43 -0.79 11.93 -5.87
N ARG A 44 -1.67 11.06 -5.31
CA ARG A 44 -1.38 10.31 -4.08
C ARG A 44 -0.17 9.37 -4.20
N ASN A 45 0.08 8.88 -5.41
CA ASN A 45 1.19 7.95 -5.67
C ASN A 45 2.41 8.63 -6.30
N HIS A 46 2.48 9.97 -6.30
CA HIS A 46 3.56 10.74 -6.92
C HIS A 46 3.83 10.29 -8.36
N ILE A 47 2.76 10.10 -9.15
CA ILE A 47 2.82 9.77 -10.57
C ILE A 47 2.48 11.04 -11.36
N PHE A 48 3.40 11.44 -12.22
CA PHE A 48 3.33 12.70 -12.96
C PHE A 48 2.75 12.51 -14.37
N GLY A 49 2.11 13.55 -14.88
CA GLY A 49 1.49 13.55 -16.19
C GLY A 49 0.07 12.94 -16.22
N GLN A 50 -0.58 13.03 -17.36
CA GLN A 50 -1.90 12.43 -17.58
C GLN A 50 -1.76 10.96 -17.98
N VAL A 51 -1.48 10.12 -17.00
CA VAL A 51 -1.28 8.69 -17.22
C VAL A 51 -2.61 7.99 -17.52
N LYS A 52 -2.63 7.22 -18.59
CA LYS A 52 -3.74 6.37 -19.00
C LYS A 52 -3.62 4.95 -18.46
N GLU A 53 -2.41 4.38 -18.55
CA GLU A 53 -2.16 2.99 -18.16
C GLU A 53 -0.74 2.84 -17.64
N ILE A 54 -0.57 2.03 -16.60
CA ILE A 54 0.72 1.54 -16.13
C ILE A 54 0.70 0.02 -16.16
N LYS A 55 1.53 -0.57 -17.00
CA LYS A 55 1.83 -2.00 -16.97
C LYS A 55 3.07 -2.21 -16.12
N GLN A 56 2.96 -3.01 -15.08
CA GLN A 56 4.05 -3.31 -14.16
C GLN A 56 4.36 -4.81 -14.18
N THR A 57 5.63 -5.14 -14.40
CA THR A 57 6.14 -6.52 -14.36
C THR A 57 7.14 -6.64 -13.23
N VAL A 58 7.05 -7.72 -12.45
CA VAL A 58 7.96 -8.02 -11.33
C VAL A 58 8.74 -9.28 -11.66
N TYR A 59 10.05 -9.19 -11.55
CA TYR A 59 11.00 -10.28 -11.69
C TYR A 59 11.61 -10.63 -10.34
N ALA A 60 11.75 -11.92 -10.03
CA ALA A 60 12.51 -12.42 -8.88
C ALA A 60 13.86 -12.96 -9.34
N TYR A 61 14.88 -12.79 -8.51
CA TYR A 61 16.24 -13.27 -8.76
C TYR A 61 16.64 -14.26 -7.67
N ALA A 62 17.31 -15.35 -8.06
CA ALA A 62 17.88 -16.27 -7.08
C ALA A 62 19.06 -15.58 -6.36
N PRO A 63 19.30 -15.86 -5.07
CA PRO A 63 20.40 -15.25 -4.30
C PRO A 63 21.80 -15.49 -4.89
N THR A 64 21.93 -16.49 -5.75
CA THR A 64 23.19 -16.88 -6.41
C THR A 64 23.36 -16.30 -7.83
N ASP A 65 22.32 -15.65 -8.36
CA ASP A 65 22.37 -15.04 -9.69
C ASP A 65 23.14 -13.72 -9.65
N THR A 66 24.39 -13.77 -10.07
CA THR A 66 25.26 -12.59 -10.23
C THR A 66 24.99 -11.82 -11.52
N LEU A 67 24.19 -12.38 -12.43
CA LEU A 67 23.86 -11.80 -13.73
C LEU A 67 22.37 -11.43 -13.76
N LYS A 68 22.08 -10.16 -14.01
CA LYS A 68 20.70 -9.58 -14.15
C LYS A 68 19.87 -10.21 -15.29
N GLU A 69 20.41 -11.18 -16.03
CA GLU A 69 19.81 -11.70 -17.26
C GLU A 69 18.77 -12.81 -17.05
N ASN A 70 18.66 -13.36 -15.82
CA ASN A 70 17.85 -14.56 -15.56
C ASN A 70 16.74 -14.36 -14.52
N GLY A 71 16.22 -13.14 -14.35
CA GLY A 71 15.08 -12.92 -13.45
C GLY A 71 13.84 -13.67 -13.93
N GLN A 72 13.24 -14.46 -13.04
CA GLN A 72 11.95 -15.11 -13.31
C GLN A 72 10.82 -14.09 -13.12
N MET A 73 9.97 -13.92 -14.12
CA MET A 73 8.75 -13.13 -13.96
C MET A 73 7.82 -13.80 -12.94
N VAL A 74 7.44 -13.07 -11.90
CA VAL A 74 6.60 -13.61 -10.80
C VAL A 74 5.23 -12.96 -10.74
N SER A 75 5.08 -11.78 -11.31
CA SER A 75 3.77 -11.14 -11.41
C SER A 75 3.76 -10.03 -12.47
N GLN A 76 2.59 -9.80 -13.04
CA GLN A 76 2.34 -8.70 -13.94
C GLN A 76 0.97 -8.07 -13.61
N SER A 77 0.87 -6.75 -13.69
CA SER A 77 -0.39 -6.04 -13.49
C SER A 77 -0.51 -4.87 -14.45
N ILE A 78 -1.76 -4.51 -14.76
CA ILE A 78 -2.10 -3.34 -15.55
C ILE A 78 -3.04 -2.48 -14.71
N GLN A 79 -2.64 -1.22 -14.47
CA GLN A 79 -3.46 -0.21 -13.79
C GLN A 79 -3.95 0.78 -14.84
N ARG A 80 -5.25 1.08 -14.84
CA ARG A 80 -5.84 2.05 -15.75
C ARG A 80 -6.42 3.22 -14.99
N TYR A 81 -6.28 4.38 -15.55
CA TYR A 81 -6.71 5.64 -14.96
C TYR A 81 -7.68 6.38 -15.88
N SER A 82 -8.54 7.21 -15.32
CA SER A 82 -9.30 8.21 -16.07
C SER A 82 -8.37 9.36 -16.49
N ALA A 83 -8.81 10.19 -17.42
CA ALA A 83 -8.08 11.40 -17.84
C ALA A 83 -7.85 12.37 -16.66
N ASP A 84 -8.71 12.33 -15.65
CA ASP A 84 -8.59 13.14 -14.43
C ASP A 84 -7.66 12.50 -13.38
N GLY A 85 -7.06 11.34 -13.66
CA GLY A 85 -6.07 10.67 -12.80
C GLY A 85 -6.65 9.74 -11.72
N TYR A 86 -7.91 9.32 -11.83
CA TYR A 86 -8.53 8.36 -10.92
C TYR A 86 -8.35 6.92 -11.42
N LEU A 87 -7.97 6.01 -10.52
CA LEU A 87 -7.78 4.60 -10.83
C LEU A 87 -9.14 3.95 -11.18
N THR A 88 -9.31 3.47 -12.40
CA THR A 88 -10.56 2.83 -12.84
C THR A 88 -10.52 1.32 -12.75
N SER A 89 -9.35 0.70 -13.00
CA SER A 89 -9.20 -0.75 -12.87
C SER A 89 -7.77 -1.19 -12.61
N VAL A 90 -7.64 -2.38 -12.01
CA VAL A 90 -6.38 -3.12 -11.89
C VAL A 90 -6.60 -4.52 -12.42
N ILE A 91 -5.80 -4.94 -13.40
CA ILE A 91 -5.81 -6.29 -13.97
C ILE A 91 -4.55 -7.00 -13.49
N THR A 92 -4.70 -8.17 -12.88
CA THR A 92 -3.57 -9.04 -12.53
C THR A 92 -3.45 -10.13 -13.58
N LEU A 93 -2.24 -10.36 -14.08
CA LEU A 93 -1.96 -11.33 -15.13
C LEU A 93 -1.09 -12.47 -14.59
N SER A 94 -1.21 -13.65 -15.20
CA SER A 94 -0.31 -14.78 -15.01
C SER A 94 1.04 -14.53 -15.69
N GLU A 95 1.99 -15.44 -15.49
CA GLU A 95 3.28 -15.45 -16.21
C GLU A 95 3.10 -15.60 -17.73
N THR A 96 2.01 -16.24 -18.18
CA THR A 96 1.67 -16.41 -19.59
C THR A 96 0.89 -15.24 -20.18
N GLY A 97 0.54 -14.22 -19.35
CA GLY A 97 -0.23 -13.05 -19.78
C GLY A 97 -1.75 -13.23 -19.68
N ASP A 98 -2.23 -14.38 -19.18
CA ASP A 98 -3.66 -14.58 -18.97
C ASP A 98 -4.18 -13.77 -17.80
N THR A 99 -5.38 -13.21 -17.92
CA THR A 99 -6.01 -12.47 -16.81
C THR A 99 -6.34 -13.41 -15.66
N LEU A 100 -5.80 -13.12 -14.47
CA LEU A 100 -6.14 -13.82 -13.23
C LEU A 100 -7.30 -13.15 -12.50
N THR A 101 -7.18 -11.83 -12.28
CA THR A 101 -8.23 -11.06 -11.62
C THR A 101 -8.40 -9.69 -12.27
N VAL A 102 -9.59 -9.12 -12.13
CA VAL A 102 -9.89 -7.74 -12.51
C VAL A 102 -10.53 -7.05 -11.31
N ARG A 103 -9.90 -5.97 -10.83
CA ARG A 103 -10.48 -5.04 -9.87
C ARG A 103 -11.02 -3.83 -10.61
N GLN A 104 -12.25 -3.44 -10.31
CA GLN A 104 -12.88 -2.22 -10.81
C GLN A 104 -13.20 -1.29 -9.66
N VAL A 105 -13.00 0.01 -9.86
CA VAL A 105 -13.29 1.07 -8.89
C VAL A 105 -14.47 1.87 -9.40
N THR A 106 -15.42 2.16 -8.52
CA THR A 106 -16.63 2.95 -8.81
C THR A 106 -16.60 4.23 -8.01
N TYR A 107 -16.91 5.34 -8.65
CA TYR A 107 -16.94 6.68 -8.09
C TYR A 107 -18.35 7.28 -8.14
N ASP A 108 -18.62 8.22 -7.27
CA ASP A 108 -19.79 9.09 -7.38
C ASP A 108 -19.52 10.28 -8.34
N VAL A 109 -20.52 11.14 -8.48
CA VAL A 109 -20.45 12.33 -9.34
C VAL A 109 -19.41 13.37 -8.87
N ASN A 110 -18.95 13.28 -7.63
CA ASN A 110 -17.93 14.15 -7.04
C ASN A 110 -16.54 13.48 -7.00
N ALA A 111 -16.35 12.41 -7.77
CA ALA A 111 -15.11 11.61 -7.84
C ALA A 111 -14.68 10.95 -6.52
N ARG A 112 -15.62 10.70 -5.58
CA ARG A 112 -15.36 9.94 -4.36
C ARG A 112 -15.51 8.45 -4.66
N GLU A 113 -14.58 7.64 -4.18
CA GLU A 113 -14.69 6.18 -4.29
C GLU A 113 -15.90 5.67 -3.53
N LEU A 114 -16.84 5.03 -4.20
CA LEU A 114 -17.96 4.34 -3.57
C LEU A 114 -17.62 2.91 -3.21
N LYS A 115 -16.94 2.23 -4.12
CA LYS A 115 -16.53 0.85 -3.93
C LYS A 115 -15.45 0.44 -4.91
N TRP A 116 -14.78 -0.66 -4.59
CA TRP A 116 -14.11 -1.48 -5.58
C TRP A 116 -14.53 -2.95 -5.44
N GLU A 117 -14.49 -3.69 -6.55
CA GLU A 117 -14.78 -5.11 -6.64
C GLU A 117 -13.66 -5.80 -7.42
N GLU A 118 -13.19 -6.95 -6.91
CA GLU A 118 -12.21 -7.80 -7.57
C GLU A 118 -12.85 -9.13 -7.94
N ARG A 119 -12.77 -9.51 -9.21
CA ARG A 119 -13.35 -10.72 -9.75
C ARG A 119 -12.29 -11.58 -10.42
N ASP A 120 -12.46 -12.91 -10.37
CA ASP A 120 -11.65 -13.83 -11.15
C ASP A 120 -12.00 -13.80 -12.64
N GLN A 121 -11.26 -14.57 -13.46
CA GLN A 121 -11.47 -14.70 -14.89
C GLN A 121 -12.86 -15.25 -15.29
N ARG A 122 -13.60 -15.86 -14.35
CA ARG A 122 -14.97 -16.38 -14.56
C ARG A 122 -16.03 -15.39 -14.08
N GLY A 123 -15.63 -14.20 -13.63
CA GLY A 123 -16.52 -13.16 -13.11
C GLY A 123 -16.98 -13.38 -11.67
N LYS A 124 -16.47 -14.41 -10.96
CA LYS A 124 -16.79 -14.64 -9.54
C LYS A 124 -16.17 -13.53 -8.70
N LEU A 125 -16.98 -12.93 -7.83
CA LEU A 125 -16.52 -11.94 -6.85
C LEU A 125 -15.59 -12.61 -5.83
N LEU A 126 -14.38 -12.10 -5.70
CA LEU A 126 -13.37 -12.56 -4.75
C LEU A 126 -13.30 -11.63 -3.54
N GLU A 127 -13.16 -10.34 -3.80
CA GLU A 127 -13.02 -9.31 -2.76
C GLU A 127 -13.76 -8.03 -3.18
N SER A 128 -14.22 -7.28 -2.18
CA SER A 128 -14.77 -5.94 -2.40
C SER A 128 -14.54 -5.05 -1.18
N CYS A 129 -14.60 -3.74 -1.41
CA CYS A 129 -14.65 -2.73 -0.37
C CYS A 129 -15.77 -1.75 -0.68
N LEU A 130 -16.50 -1.35 0.37
CA LEU A 130 -17.50 -0.29 0.31
C LEU A 130 -17.01 0.86 1.19
N TYR A 131 -17.13 2.09 0.69
CA TYR A 131 -16.77 3.31 1.42
C TYR A 131 -18.01 4.03 1.91
N GLU A 132 -17.95 4.57 3.12
CA GLU A 132 -19.05 5.30 3.76
C GLU A 132 -18.61 6.75 3.99
N TYR A 133 -19.51 7.69 3.69
CA TYR A 133 -19.29 9.13 3.83
C TYR A 133 -20.40 9.77 4.67
N ASP A 134 -20.06 10.80 5.41
CA ASP A 134 -21.04 11.61 6.16
C ASP A 134 -21.71 12.67 5.26
N ILE A 135 -22.58 13.48 5.89
CA ILE A 135 -23.30 14.56 5.21
C ILE A 135 -22.37 15.69 4.70
N ASN A 136 -21.18 15.82 5.31
CA ASN A 136 -20.15 16.78 4.91
C ASN A 136 -19.19 16.19 3.87
N HIS A 137 -19.48 14.98 3.40
CA HIS A 137 -18.69 14.23 2.42
C HIS A 137 -17.35 13.70 2.94
N PHE A 138 -17.11 13.71 4.25
CA PHE A 138 -15.93 13.08 4.84
C PHE A 138 -16.10 11.58 4.92
N LYS A 139 -15.02 10.84 4.61
CA LYS A 139 -15.01 9.39 4.73
C LYS A 139 -15.09 9.01 6.20
N VAL A 140 -16.13 8.25 6.57
CA VAL A 140 -16.40 7.81 7.94
C VAL A 140 -16.32 6.29 8.12
N GLY A 141 -16.22 5.53 7.02
CA GLY A 141 -16.07 4.08 7.13
C GLY A 141 -15.64 3.38 5.86
N GLU A 142 -15.19 2.15 6.07
CA GLU A 142 -14.88 1.17 5.02
C GLU A 142 -15.29 -0.22 5.47
N LYS A 143 -15.85 -1.02 4.54
CA LYS A 143 -16.20 -2.43 4.78
C LYS A 143 -15.54 -3.30 3.73
N HIS A 144 -14.64 -4.17 4.17
CA HIS A 144 -13.91 -5.09 3.31
C HIS A 144 -14.50 -6.50 3.38
N TYR A 145 -14.78 -7.07 2.23
CA TYR A 145 -15.37 -8.40 2.10
C TYR A 145 -14.46 -9.32 1.30
N ARG A 146 -14.53 -10.62 1.62
CA ARG A 146 -13.96 -11.71 0.82
C ARG A 146 -14.99 -12.81 0.69
N ASN A 147 -15.32 -13.22 -0.54
CA ASN A 147 -16.37 -14.18 -0.82
C ASN A 147 -17.68 -13.85 -0.03
N ASP A 148 -18.12 -12.59 -0.10
CA ASP A 148 -19.29 -12.02 0.60
C ASP A 148 -19.22 -12.05 2.15
N THR A 149 -18.10 -12.46 2.74
CA THR A 149 -17.91 -12.43 4.19
C THR A 149 -17.20 -11.14 4.59
N LEU A 150 -17.76 -10.38 5.54
CA LEU A 150 -17.12 -9.19 6.10
C LEU A 150 -15.86 -9.61 6.86
N LEU A 151 -14.70 -9.11 6.42
CA LEU A 151 -13.40 -9.38 7.04
C LEU A 151 -12.95 -8.26 7.97
N LEU A 152 -13.24 -7.02 7.58
CA LEU A 152 -12.77 -5.83 8.26
C LEU A 152 -13.77 -4.70 8.08
N HIS A 153 -14.15 -4.10 9.18
CA HIS A 153 -14.89 -2.83 9.20
C HIS A 153 -13.99 -1.77 9.84
N ILE A 154 -13.75 -0.69 9.11
CA ILE A 154 -13.00 0.47 9.60
C ILE A 154 -13.99 1.61 9.79
N SER A 155 -13.94 2.28 10.95
CA SER A 155 -14.69 3.51 11.19
C SER A 155 -13.73 4.64 11.55
N TYR A 156 -14.02 5.84 11.06
CA TYR A 156 -13.22 7.03 11.24
C TYR A 156 -14.01 8.05 12.06
N LYS A 157 -13.36 8.60 13.09
CA LYS A 157 -13.80 9.86 13.72
C LYS A 157 -12.96 10.98 13.14
N THR A 158 -13.60 11.95 12.55
CA THR A 158 -12.93 13.08 11.89
C THR A 158 -13.01 14.35 12.76
N ASP A 159 -12.07 15.27 12.55
CA ASP A 159 -12.16 16.64 13.02
C ASP A 159 -13.10 17.46 12.11
N GLY A 160 -13.28 18.75 12.41
CA GLY A 160 -14.11 19.63 11.59
C GLY A 160 -13.58 19.95 10.20
N LYS A 161 -12.35 19.48 9.86
CA LYS A 161 -11.70 19.62 8.55
C LYS A 161 -11.72 18.31 7.75
N GLY A 162 -12.24 17.22 8.33
CA GLY A 162 -12.27 15.90 7.72
C GLY A 162 -11.03 15.05 8.00
N ASN A 163 -10.07 15.53 8.82
CA ASN A 163 -8.91 14.73 9.21
C ASN A 163 -9.34 13.62 10.17
N ALA A 164 -8.95 12.37 9.90
CA ALA A 164 -9.26 11.25 10.77
C ALA A 164 -8.40 11.31 12.05
N ILE A 165 -9.00 11.67 13.18
CA ILE A 165 -8.32 11.76 14.49
C ILE A 165 -8.37 10.46 15.29
N GLU A 166 -9.32 9.57 14.97
CA GLU A 166 -9.41 8.22 15.54
C GLU A 166 -9.89 7.24 14.48
N ILE A 167 -9.34 6.02 14.49
CA ILE A 167 -9.66 4.94 13.57
C ILE A 167 -9.88 3.68 14.38
N ASN A 168 -11.04 3.09 14.19
CA ASN A 168 -11.37 1.81 14.78
C ASN A 168 -11.42 0.76 13.67
N GLN A 169 -10.64 -0.29 13.81
CA GLN A 169 -10.58 -1.43 12.90
C GLN A 169 -11.19 -2.63 13.62
N GLN A 170 -12.32 -3.11 13.14
CA GLN A 170 -13.02 -4.28 13.68
C GLN A 170 -12.81 -5.46 12.75
N PHE A 171 -12.10 -6.47 13.22
CA PHE A 171 -11.96 -7.79 12.62
C PHE A 171 -12.97 -8.76 13.25
N ASP A 172 -13.06 -9.96 12.70
CA ASP A 172 -13.96 -11.00 13.24
C ASP A 172 -13.69 -11.31 14.74
N SER A 173 -12.42 -11.44 15.12
CA SER A 173 -12.01 -11.91 16.46
C SER A 173 -11.35 -10.84 17.34
N TYR A 174 -11.02 -9.67 16.82
CA TYR A 174 -10.37 -8.60 17.57
C TYR A 174 -10.62 -7.23 16.96
N SER A 175 -10.30 -6.17 17.72
CA SER A 175 -10.33 -4.79 17.23
C SER A 175 -9.04 -4.07 17.57
N LEU A 176 -8.73 -3.05 16.77
CA LEU A 176 -7.63 -2.12 17.01
C LEU A 176 -8.19 -0.70 16.98
N ARG A 177 -7.64 0.16 17.82
CA ARG A 177 -7.94 1.59 17.82
C ARG A 177 -6.66 2.37 17.59
N ASN A 178 -6.68 3.30 16.65
CA ASN A 178 -5.58 4.21 16.39
C ASN A 178 -6.01 5.64 16.67
N THR A 179 -5.13 6.47 17.22
CA THR A 179 -5.28 7.92 17.27
C THR A 179 -4.23 8.57 16.39
N VAL A 180 -4.58 9.66 15.72
CA VAL A 180 -3.74 10.31 14.72
C VAL A 180 -3.49 11.76 15.11
N GLN A 181 -2.25 12.21 15.00
CA GLN A 181 -1.83 13.58 15.23
C GLN A 181 -1.28 14.18 13.94
N TYR A 182 -1.57 15.44 13.73
CA TYR A 182 -1.19 16.21 12.55
C TYR A 182 -0.34 17.41 12.94
N ASP A 183 0.48 17.88 12.01
CA ASP A 183 1.14 19.18 12.11
C ASP A 183 0.21 20.33 11.66
N GLU A 184 0.75 21.54 11.65
CA GLU A 184 0.03 22.74 11.21
C GLU A 184 -0.35 22.73 9.72
N HIS A 185 0.36 21.93 8.89
CA HIS A 185 0.12 21.75 7.46
C HIS A 185 -0.88 20.63 7.17
N GLY A 186 -1.35 19.91 8.20
CA GLY A 186 -2.27 18.77 8.06
C GLY A 186 -1.58 17.46 7.68
N LEU A 187 -0.26 17.37 7.85
CA LEU A 187 0.49 16.14 7.64
C LEU A 187 0.50 15.29 8.92
N VAL A 188 0.34 13.98 8.78
CA VAL A 188 0.31 13.04 9.91
C VAL A 188 1.72 12.91 10.50
N THR A 189 1.92 13.34 11.73
CA THR A 189 3.21 13.25 12.43
C THR A 189 3.31 12.06 13.37
N ARG A 190 2.15 11.58 13.88
CA ARG A 190 2.11 10.46 14.82
C ARG A 190 0.82 9.65 14.72
N ILE A 191 0.95 8.34 14.86
CA ILE A 191 -0.17 7.41 15.00
C ILE A 191 0.13 6.54 16.23
N ASP A 192 -0.77 6.54 17.23
CA ASP A 192 -0.70 5.63 18.37
C ASP A 192 -1.73 4.51 18.19
N GLU A 193 -1.31 3.26 18.28
CA GLU A 193 -2.16 2.07 18.17
C GLU A 193 -2.37 1.43 19.55
N TYR A 194 -3.60 1.03 19.81
CA TYR A 194 -4.03 0.45 21.07
C TYR A 194 -4.63 -0.93 20.87
N GLU A 195 -4.37 -1.82 21.83
CA GLU A 195 -5.04 -3.12 21.95
C GLU A 195 -6.54 -2.94 22.27
N PRO A 196 -7.37 -3.99 22.13
CA PRO A 196 -8.79 -3.95 22.47
C PRO A 196 -9.09 -3.54 23.91
N ASN A 197 -8.17 -3.82 24.85
CA ASN A 197 -8.28 -3.44 26.25
C ASN A 197 -7.86 -1.99 26.54
N GLY A 198 -7.51 -1.21 25.50
CA GLY A 198 -7.08 0.18 25.58
C GLY A 198 -5.62 0.39 25.96
N LYS A 199 -4.82 -0.67 26.12
CA LYS A 199 -3.38 -0.52 26.36
C LYS A 199 -2.65 -0.07 25.11
N PRO A 200 -1.65 0.85 25.22
CA PRO A 200 -0.79 1.19 24.11
C PRO A 200 -0.05 -0.05 23.59
N PHE A 201 -0.13 -0.29 22.28
CA PHE A 201 0.51 -1.42 21.61
C PHE A 201 1.80 -0.98 20.92
N LYS A 202 1.70 -0.01 20.02
CA LYS A 202 2.83 0.58 19.30
C LYS A 202 2.50 2.01 18.90
N TYR A 203 3.50 2.77 18.47
CA TYR A 203 3.28 4.05 17.82
C TYR A 203 4.20 4.25 16.62
N ILE A 204 3.77 5.09 15.71
CA ILE A 204 4.46 5.46 14.47
C ILE A 204 4.74 6.93 14.53
N THR A 205 5.96 7.35 14.17
CA THR A 205 6.30 8.75 13.90
C THR A 205 6.66 8.92 12.45
N ILE A 206 6.26 10.05 11.86
CA ILE A 206 6.49 10.38 10.46
C ILE A 206 7.12 11.76 10.39
N GLU A 207 8.18 11.89 9.59
CA GLU A 207 8.86 13.14 9.31
C GLU A 207 8.81 13.42 7.81
N TYR A 208 8.66 14.68 7.48
CA TYR A 208 8.54 15.18 6.11
C TYR A 208 9.67 16.14 5.79
N ASP A 209 9.98 16.29 4.53
CA ASP A 209 10.86 17.35 4.04
C ASP A 209 10.08 18.68 3.90
N ASN A 210 10.78 19.72 3.41
CA ASN A 210 10.20 21.05 3.22
C ASN A 210 9.14 21.11 2.10
N TYR A 211 9.00 20.04 1.31
CA TYR A 211 8.02 19.93 0.22
C TYR A 211 6.78 19.12 0.63
N GLY A 212 6.79 18.53 1.84
CA GLY A 212 5.74 17.68 2.35
C GLY A 212 5.87 16.21 1.94
N ASP A 213 7.02 15.80 1.42
CA ASP A 213 7.29 14.40 1.10
C ASP A 213 7.79 13.66 2.33
N GLU A 214 7.23 12.46 2.59
CA GLU A 214 7.62 11.62 3.72
C GLU A 214 9.06 11.15 3.55
N VAL A 215 9.96 11.57 4.46
CA VAL A 215 11.37 11.17 4.45
C VAL A 215 11.71 10.10 5.48
N ASN A 216 11.02 10.09 6.62
CA ASN A 216 11.24 9.10 7.68
C ASN A 216 9.93 8.60 8.24
N ARG A 217 9.84 7.29 8.43
CA ARG A 217 8.77 6.64 9.21
C ARG A 217 9.41 5.67 10.18
N ARG A 218 9.08 5.79 11.46
CA ARG A 218 9.59 4.92 12.51
C ARG A 218 8.43 4.29 13.26
N VAL A 219 8.49 2.99 13.49
CA VAL A 219 7.52 2.23 14.28
C VAL A 219 8.20 1.78 15.57
N PHE A 220 7.59 2.10 16.69
CA PHE A 220 8.08 1.76 18.03
C PHE A 220 7.09 0.87 18.74
N LYS A 221 7.58 -0.04 19.59
CA LYS A 221 6.76 -0.64 20.65
C LYS A 221 6.32 0.45 21.63
N SER A 222 5.27 0.19 22.40
CA SER A 222 4.79 1.12 23.43
C SER A 222 5.88 1.52 24.45
N GLY A 223 6.86 0.65 24.69
CA GLY A 223 8.03 0.91 25.55
C GLY A 223 9.13 1.79 24.93
N GLY A 224 9.01 2.18 23.66
CA GLY A 224 9.98 3.04 22.97
C GLY A 224 11.02 2.29 22.13
N ASP A 225 11.00 0.95 22.08
CA ASP A 225 11.90 0.17 21.24
C ASP A 225 11.53 0.34 19.76
N LEU A 226 12.48 0.79 18.94
CA LEU A 226 12.32 0.88 17.50
C LEU A 226 12.27 -0.51 16.88
N ILE A 227 11.17 -0.83 16.17
CA ILE A 227 10.94 -2.13 15.54
C ILE A 227 10.93 -2.10 14.02
N GLU A 228 10.54 -0.98 13.40
CA GLU A 228 10.60 -0.79 11.97
C GLU A 228 11.06 0.63 11.64
N TYR A 229 11.79 0.77 10.55
CA TYR A 229 12.26 2.05 10.05
C TYR A 229 12.12 2.10 8.53
N THR A 230 11.62 3.20 8.01
CA THR A 230 11.61 3.50 6.58
C THR A 230 12.24 4.85 6.36
N PHE A 231 13.19 4.91 5.43
CA PHE A 231 13.82 6.14 4.95
C PHE A 231 13.57 6.28 3.46
N LYS A 232 13.25 7.49 3.00
CA LYS A 232 13.07 7.83 1.58
C LYS A 232 13.96 9.01 1.21
N GLU A 233 14.52 8.95 0.03
CA GLU A 233 15.37 10.00 -0.55
C GLU A 233 14.79 10.43 -1.89
N TYR A 234 14.65 11.73 -2.07
CA TYR A 234 14.11 12.36 -3.27
C TYR A 234 15.17 13.26 -3.90
N ASP A 235 15.07 13.50 -5.19
CA ASP A 235 15.88 14.54 -5.85
C ASP A 235 15.22 15.92 -5.71
N ASN A 236 15.88 16.93 -6.30
CA ASN A 236 15.40 18.31 -6.24
C ASN A 236 14.09 18.55 -7.00
N GLU A 237 13.63 17.59 -7.82
CA GLU A 237 12.39 17.63 -8.60
C GLU A 237 11.28 16.81 -7.90
N GLY A 238 11.53 16.29 -6.70
CA GLY A 238 10.59 15.47 -5.92
C GLY A 238 10.45 14.03 -6.42
N ARG A 239 11.38 13.55 -7.27
CA ARG A 239 11.36 12.16 -7.75
C ARG A 239 12.00 11.25 -6.70
N LEU A 240 11.31 10.18 -6.33
CA LEU A 240 11.82 9.19 -5.40
C LEU A 240 13.03 8.45 -6.02
N LEU A 241 14.19 8.54 -5.36
CA LEU A 241 15.43 7.89 -5.79
C LEU A 241 15.72 6.61 -5.04
N LYS A 242 15.40 6.59 -3.73
CA LYS A 242 15.75 5.49 -2.85
C LYS A 242 14.76 5.36 -1.71
N LYS A 243 14.51 4.12 -1.31
CA LYS A 243 13.83 3.79 -0.06
C LYS A 243 14.61 2.70 0.65
N ILE A 244 14.79 2.84 1.96
CA ILE A 244 15.32 1.79 2.84
C ILE A 244 14.21 1.39 3.78
N PHE A 245 13.99 0.09 3.94
CA PHE A 245 13.09 -0.48 4.93
C PHE A 245 13.87 -1.45 5.82
N GLU A 246 13.74 -1.30 7.13
CA GLU A 246 14.31 -2.18 8.15
C GLU A 246 13.20 -2.74 9.04
N ASP A 247 13.16 -4.06 9.20
CA ASP A 247 12.39 -4.72 10.26
C ASP A 247 13.37 -5.34 11.27
N ARG A 248 13.56 -4.65 12.39
CA ARG A 248 14.52 -5.04 13.44
C ARG A 248 14.09 -6.27 14.24
N ARG A 249 12.80 -6.64 14.17
CA ARG A 249 12.30 -7.88 14.79
C ARG A 249 12.80 -9.12 14.07
N HIS A 250 13.04 -9.00 12.77
CA HIS A 250 13.43 -10.11 11.89
C HIS A 250 14.83 -9.94 11.30
N ASP A 251 15.60 -8.92 11.76
CA ASP A 251 16.92 -8.57 11.22
C ASP A 251 16.91 -8.46 9.68
N MET A 252 15.88 -7.79 9.17
CA MET A 252 15.62 -7.67 7.73
C MET A 252 15.84 -6.24 7.26
N GLN A 253 16.63 -6.08 6.21
CA GLN A 253 16.77 -4.82 5.49
C GLN A 253 16.47 -5.03 4.02
N GLU A 254 15.64 -4.15 3.46
CA GLU A 254 15.38 -4.03 2.04
C GLU A 254 15.79 -2.63 1.56
N VAL A 255 16.53 -2.57 0.46
CA VAL A 255 16.88 -1.31 -0.20
C VAL A 255 16.24 -1.29 -1.58
N TYR A 256 15.48 -0.24 -1.84
CA TYR A 256 14.78 0.02 -3.08
C TYR A 256 15.50 1.16 -3.79
N ILE A 257 15.93 0.94 -5.02
CA ILE A 257 16.55 1.94 -5.89
C ILE A 257 15.61 2.19 -7.07
N TYR A 258 15.20 3.43 -7.24
CA TYR A 258 14.34 3.89 -8.32
C TYR A 258 15.20 4.52 -9.40
N SER A 259 15.12 4.01 -10.61
CA SER A 259 15.97 4.43 -11.72
C SER A 259 15.19 4.45 -13.02
N GLN A 260 15.85 4.94 -14.10
CA GLN A 260 15.27 5.02 -15.43
C GLN A 260 13.92 5.79 -15.41
N HIS A 261 13.98 7.06 -15.05
CA HIS A 261 12.80 7.92 -15.09
C HIS A 261 12.43 8.24 -16.55
N ASP A 262 11.13 8.29 -16.82
CA ASP A 262 10.61 8.76 -18.10
C ASP A 262 10.66 10.30 -18.22
N ASP A 263 10.22 10.84 -19.36
CA ASP A 263 10.22 12.28 -19.63
C ASP A 263 9.30 13.09 -18.69
N HIS A 264 8.38 12.43 -17.97
CA HIS A 264 7.51 13.06 -16.98
C HIS A 264 8.07 12.96 -15.55
N GLY A 265 9.20 12.25 -15.35
CA GLY A 265 9.83 12.06 -14.06
C GLY A 265 9.34 10.82 -13.30
N ASN A 266 8.52 9.97 -13.91
CA ASN A 266 8.09 8.73 -13.28
C ASN A 266 9.17 7.65 -13.41
N TRP A 267 9.50 6.97 -12.32
CA TRP A 267 10.43 5.85 -12.39
C TRP A 267 9.85 4.66 -13.20
N THR A 268 10.68 4.08 -14.03
CA THR A 268 10.32 2.93 -14.87
C THR A 268 11.02 1.64 -14.44
N CYS A 269 12.06 1.75 -13.61
CA CYS A 269 12.76 0.62 -13.02
C CYS A 269 12.96 0.81 -11.52
N GLU A 270 12.58 -0.19 -10.73
CA GLU A 270 12.86 -0.30 -9.30
C GLU A 270 13.61 -1.61 -9.03
N GLU A 271 14.75 -1.53 -8.37
CA GLU A 271 15.50 -2.70 -7.91
C GLU A 271 15.35 -2.81 -6.39
N ILE A 272 15.03 -4.02 -5.92
CA ILE A 272 14.88 -4.33 -4.49
C ILE A 272 16.00 -5.28 -4.10
N THR A 273 16.89 -4.85 -3.21
CA THR A 273 17.98 -5.68 -2.69
C THR A 273 17.65 -6.14 -1.28
N LYS A 274 18.03 -7.38 -0.97
CA LYS A 274 18.01 -8.00 0.35
C LYS A 274 19.39 -8.58 0.64
N LEU A 275 19.94 -8.27 1.82
CA LEU A 275 21.28 -8.72 2.21
C LEU A 275 22.35 -8.40 1.14
N GLY A 276 22.22 -7.26 0.45
CA GLY A 276 23.15 -6.80 -0.56
C GLY A 276 22.99 -7.44 -1.96
N ASN A 277 22.07 -8.38 -2.14
CA ASN A 277 21.79 -9.00 -3.44
C ASN A 277 20.45 -8.52 -4.00
N ILE A 278 20.34 -8.37 -5.32
CA ILE A 278 19.07 -8.08 -5.98
C ILE A 278 18.14 -9.28 -5.76
N ALA A 279 17.02 -9.03 -5.10
CA ALA A 279 15.99 -10.03 -4.87
C ALA A 279 14.83 -9.88 -5.87
N PHE A 280 14.49 -8.63 -6.21
CA PHE A 280 13.42 -8.33 -7.15
C PHE A 280 13.77 -7.13 -8.01
N GLN A 281 13.22 -7.11 -9.21
CA GLN A 281 13.19 -5.94 -10.08
C GLN A 281 11.74 -5.70 -10.54
N ARG A 282 11.35 -4.45 -10.55
CA ARG A 282 10.03 -4.01 -11.00
C ARG A 282 10.20 -3.07 -12.18
N ILE A 283 9.59 -3.42 -13.31
CA ILE A 283 9.62 -2.63 -14.55
C ILE A 283 8.23 -2.06 -14.80
N ARG A 284 8.17 -0.78 -15.16
CA ARG A 284 6.94 -0.09 -15.57
C ARG A 284 7.00 0.35 -17.02
N GLU A 285 5.94 0.08 -17.75
CA GLU A 285 5.62 0.68 -19.04
C GLU A 285 4.44 1.64 -18.79
N ILE A 286 4.62 2.93 -19.08
CA ILE A 286 3.64 3.98 -18.78
C ILE A 286 3.11 4.56 -20.09
N ILE A 287 1.79 4.58 -20.22
CA ILE A 287 1.10 5.13 -21.39
C ILE A 287 0.32 6.36 -20.94
N TYR A 288 0.46 7.44 -21.67
CA TYR A 288 -0.20 8.71 -21.41
C TYR A 288 -1.39 8.94 -22.35
N TYR A 289 -2.28 9.87 -21.99
CA TYR A 289 -3.40 10.31 -22.83
C TYR A 289 -2.93 11.17 -24.01
#